data_23274c783a1b029602bdef9f7004ba6d
#
_entry.id   23274c783a1b029602bdef9f7004ba6d
#
_cell.length_a   1.000
_cell.length_b   1.000
_cell.length_c   1.000
_cell.angle_alpha   90.00
_cell.angle_beta   90.00
_cell.angle_gamma   90.00
#
_symmetry.space_group_name_H-M   'P 1'
#
loop_
_entity.id
_entity.type
_entity.pdbx_description
1 polymer ?
#
loop_
_entity_poly.entity_id
_entity_poly.type
_entity_poly.pdbx_seq_one_letter_code
_entity_poly.pdbx_strand_id
1 'polypeptide(L)'
;MKVLIFTVSSGNGHNSGARYIKEKLLAENPQTEIKVVDAFEEYTSKIRSWTFKKGYFFACNHLLGLYNHFYKRAEDSRFKDRFKNGASKTASGFEYGMLKTINEFKPDLIFSTYVYCTVALNKIEFYYKLPCKVASLALDYGISPYWESCADSLDYMFLTNADMVDEFIDRGFSKEQLIVAG
;
A
#
# COMPACT_ATOMS: atom_id res chain seq x y z
N MET A 1 -1.23 4.73 22.31
CA MET A 1 -0.88 3.98 21.10
C MET A 1 -0.47 4.96 20.01
N LYS A 2 0.61 4.65 19.28
CA LYS A 2 1.08 5.45 18.14
C LYS A 2 0.80 4.71 16.84
N VAL A 3 0.07 5.33 15.92
CA VAL A 3 -0.27 4.73 14.63
C VAL A 3 0.30 5.57 13.49
N LEU A 4 1.06 4.92 12.61
CA LEU A 4 1.62 5.54 11.41
C LEU A 4 0.87 5.04 10.19
N ILE A 5 0.28 5.94 9.40
CA ILE A 5 -0.48 5.59 8.20
C ILE A 5 0.26 6.11 6.97
N PHE A 6 0.69 5.19 6.10
CA PHE A 6 1.24 5.53 4.80
C PHE A 6 0.16 5.49 3.73
N THR A 7 0.06 6.55 2.95
CA THR A 7 -0.86 6.70 1.84
C THR A 7 -0.18 7.33 0.64
N VAL A 8 -0.92 7.50 -0.46
CA VAL A 8 -0.44 8.16 -1.68
C VAL A 8 -1.57 8.96 -2.31
N SER A 9 -1.29 10.20 -2.69
CA SER A 9 -2.21 11.05 -3.46
C SER A 9 -2.22 10.68 -4.95
N SER A 10 -2.59 9.41 -5.26
CA SER A 10 -2.86 8.94 -6.63
C SER A 10 -4.36 8.79 -6.86
N GLY A 11 -5.11 9.88 -6.71
CA GLY A 11 -6.58 9.88 -6.64
C GLY A 11 -7.07 10.07 -5.20
N ASN A 12 -8.39 10.10 -5.02
CA ASN A 12 -8.98 10.37 -3.70
C ASN A 12 -9.19 9.11 -2.83
N GLY A 13 -9.19 7.91 -3.42
CA GLY A 13 -9.53 6.66 -2.73
C GLY A 13 -8.60 6.36 -1.56
N HIS A 14 -7.30 6.32 -1.81
CA HIS A 14 -6.30 5.96 -0.80
C HIS A 14 -6.24 6.96 0.36
N ASN A 15 -6.31 8.27 0.06
CA ASN A 15 -6.37 9.31 1.08
C ASN A 15 -7.67 9.29 1.88
N SER A 16 -8.79 8.95 1.25
CA SER A 16 -10.07 8.77 1.95
C SER A 16 -10.03 7.56 2.88
N GLY A 17 -9.40 6.45 2.45
CA GLY A 17 -9.16 5.29 3.30
C GLY A 17 -8.29 5.63 4.50
N ALA A 18 -7.18 6.34 4.28
CA ALA A 18 -6.30 6.78 5.37
C ALA A 18 -7.01 7.69 6.37
N ARG A 19 -7.83 8.63 5.87
CA ARG A 19 -8.65 9.51 6.72
C ARG A 19 -9.68 8.72 7.51
N TYR A 20 -10.39 7.78 6.89
CA TYR A 20 -11.38 6.93 7.54
C TYR A 20 -10.75 6.12 8.67
N ILE A 21 -9.61 5.46 8.43
CA ILE A 21 -8.86 4.73 9.46
C ILE A 21 -8.53 5.66 10.64
N LYS A 22 -7.99 6.85 10.36
CA LYS A 22 -7.67 7.85 11.39
C LYS A 22 -8.90 8.23 12.21
N GLU A 23 -10.01 8.55 11.57
CA GLU A 23 -11.26 8.94 12.24
C GLU A 23 -11.80 7.82 13.13
N LYS A 24 -11.80 6.57 12.65
CA LYS A 24 -12.24 5.41 13.43
C LYS A 24 -11.35 5.15 14.63
N LEU A 25 -10.04 5.17 14.47
CA LEU A 25 -9.11 4.96 15.58
C LEU A 25 -9.23 6.04 16.66
N LEU A 26 -9.44 7.30 16.27
CA LEU A 26 -9.66 8.39 17.21
C LEU A 26 -11.03 8.32 17.91
N ALA A 27 -12.05 7.81 17.22
CA ALA A 27 -13.37 7.59 17.83
C ALA A 27 -13.32 6.49 18.91
N GLU A 28 -12.56 5.42 18.66
CA GLU A 28 -12.36 4.34 19.63
C GLU A 28 -11.46 4.75 20.80
N ASN A 29 -10.39 5.48 20.50
CA ASN A 29 -9.47 5.97 21.53
C ASN A 29 -8.91 7.36 21.17
N PRO A 30 -9.48 8.44 21.70
CA PRO A 30 -9.05 9.82 21.43
C PRO A 30 -7.60 10.14 21.83
N GLN A 31 -6.97 9.32 22.66
CA GLN A 31 -5.56 9.47 23.07
C GLN A 31 -4.58 8.83 22.08
N THR A 32 -5.05 8.25 20.98
CA THR A 32 -4.19 7.66 19.98
C THR A 32 -3.45 8.76 19.19
N GLU A 33 -2.13 8.70 19.19
CA GLU A 33 -1.30 9.59 18.38
C GLU A 33 -1.21 9.04 16.96
N ILE A 34 -1.73 9.78 15.97
CA ILE A 34 -1.79 9.31 14.58
C ILE A 34 -1.03 10.26 13.65
N LYS A 35 -0.04 9.71 12.96
CA LYS A 35 0.68 10.39 11.88
C LYS A 35 0.27 9.79 10.53
N VAL A 36 -0.23 10.63 9.62
CA VAL A 36 -0.53 10.24 8.22
C VAL A 36 0.55 10.84 7.33
N VAL A 37 1.12 10.03 6.46
CA VAL A 37 2.22 10.40 5.56
C VAL A 37 1.86 10.04 4.12
N ASP A 38 1.84 11.02 3.25
CA ASP A 38 1.77 10.81 1.80
C ASP A 38 3.18 10.51 1.27
N ALA A 39 3.42 9.25 0.89
CA ALA A 39 4.75 8.81 0.49
C ALA A 39 5.25 9.49 -0.80
N PHE A 40 4.37 9.86 -1.72
CA PHE A 40 4.79 10.59 -2.92
C PHE A 40 5.17 12.04 -2.60
N GLU A 41 4.44 12.71 -1.73
CA GLU A 41 4.73 14.11 -1.40
C GLU A 41 5.95 14.24 -0.50
N GLU A 42 6.09 13.33 0.47
CA GLU A 42 7.14 13.41 1.47
C GLU A 42 8.49 12.88 0.96
N TYR A 43 8.48 11.79 0.15
CA TYR A 43 9.71 11.06 -0.18
C TYR A 43 10.14 11.16 -1.64
N THR A 44 9.37 11.87 -2.49
CA THR A 44 9.79 12.10 -3.87
C THR A 44 9.94 13.58 -4.19
N SER A 45 10.71 13.90 -5.23
CA SER A 45 10.79 15.30 -5.67
C SER A 45 9.44 15.80 -6.18
N LYS A 46 9.12 17.07 -5.97
CA LYS A 46 7.88 17.72 -6.42
C LYS A 46 7.61 17.48 -7.92
N ILE A 47 8.67 17.50 -8.73
CA ILE A 47 8.59 17.26 -10.18
C ILE A 47 8.15 15.80 -10.45
N ARG A 48 8.74 14.82 -9.76
CA ARG A 48 8.43 13.41 -9.92
C ARG A 48 7.01 13.09 -9.46
N SER A 49 6.60 13.63 -8.30
CA SER A 49 5.23 13.50 -7.80
C SER A 49 4.21 14.10 -8.78
N TRP A 50 4.47 15.32 -9.30
CA TRP A 50 3.61 15.98 -10.26
C TRP A 50 3.51 15.22 -11.59
N THR A 51 4.64 14.73 -12.13
CA THR A 51 4.69 13.96 -13.38
C THR A 51 3.92 12.65 -13.25
N PHE A 52 4.08 11.96 -12.12
CA PHE A 52 3.35 10.73 -11.83
C PHE A 52 1.84 10.98 -11.74
N LYS A 53 1.41 11.98 -10.95
CA LYS A 53 -0.01 12.33 -10.80
C LYS A 53 -0.63 12.68 -12.16
N LYS A 54 -0.02 13.56 -12.96
CA LYS A 54 -0.53 13.93 -14.28
C LYS A 54 -0.52 12.76 -15.26
N GLY A 55 0.55 11.96 -15.28
CA GLY A 55 0.66 10.79 -16.14
C GLY A 55 -0.39 9.74 -15.81
N TYR A 56 -0.63 9.48 -14.54
CA TYR A 56 -1.67 8.56 -14.06
C TYR A 56 -3.08 9.04 -14.47
N PHE A 57 -3.42 10.31 -14.19
CA PHE A 57 -4.71 10.87 -14.60
C PHE A 57 -4.91 10.87 -16.12
N PHE A 58 -3.87 11.20 -16.88
CA PHE A 58 -3.91 11.13 -18.33
C PHE A 58 -4.14 9.70 -18.83
N ALA A 59 -3.43 8.73 -18.27
CA ALA A 59 -3.59 7.32 -18.63
C ALA A 59 -5.00 6.79 -18.29
N CYS A 60 -5.53 7.12 -17.11
CA CYS A 60 -6.88 6.73 -16.71
C CYS A 60 -7.98 7.35 -17.58
N ASN A 61 -7.80 8.60 -18.04
CA ASN A 61 -8.83 9.30 -18.80
C ASN A 61 -8.77 9.06 -20.31
N HIS A 62 -7.57 8.81 -20.86
CA HIS A 62 -7.39 8.77 -22.31
C HIS A 62 -6.84 7.45 -22.85
N LEU A 63 -6.30 6.58 -21.99
CA LEU A 63 -5.62 5.35 -22.38
C LEU A 63 -6.17 4.11 -21.66
N LEU A 64 -7.46 4.08 -21.33
CA LEU A 64 -8.11 2.96 -20.61
C LEU A 64 -7.85 1.61 -21.29
N GLY A 65 -7.89 1.54 -22.63
CA GLY A 65 -7.58 0.32 -23.36
C GLY A 65 -6.12 -0.14 -23.19
N LEU A 66 -5.18 0.80 -23.16
CA LEU A 66 -3.78 0.53 -22.93
C LEU A 66 -3.52 0.16 -21.46
N TYR A 67 -4.18 0.84 -20.53
CA TYR A 67 -4.15 0.52 -19.11
C TYR A 67 -4.64 -0.89 -18.82
N ASN A 68 -5.80 -1.27 -19.36
CA ASN A 68 -6.35 -2.62 -19.26
C ASN A 68 -5.44 -3.68 -19.92
N HIS A 69 -4.81 -3.35 -21.04
CA HIS A 69 -3.84 -4.23 -21.68
C HIS A 69 -2.60 -4.46 -20.80
N PHE A 70 -2.05 -3.41 -20.19
CA PHE A 70 -0.93 -3.52 -19.26
C PHE A 70 -1.32 -4.28 -17.99
N TYR A 71 -2.52 -4.05 -17.45
CA TYR A 71 -3.03 -4.74 -16.27
C TYR A 71 -3.17 -6.25 -16.53
N LYS A 72 -3.83 -6.64 -17.64
CA LYS A 72 -3.92 -8.05 -18.05
C LYS A 72 -2.54 -8.69 -18.29
N ARG A 73 -1.59 -7.92 -18.82
CA ARG A 73 -0.21 -8.40 -19.01
C ARG A 73 0.55 -8.56 -17.69
N ALA A 74 0.24 -7.77 -16.69
CA ALA A 74 0.82 -7.92 -15.34
C ALA A 74 0.34 -9.21 -14.64
N GLU A 75 -0.85 -9.69 -14.98
CA GLU A 75 -1.41 -10.97 -14.51
C GLU A 75 -0.84 -12.17 -15.27
N ASP A 76 -0.30 -11.99 -16.49
CA ASP A 76 0.31 -13.07 -17.27
C ASP A 76 1.61 -13.54 -16.58
N SER A 77 1.64 -14.83 -16.23
CA SER A 77 2.77 -15.48 -15.54
C SER A 77 4.13 -15.23 -16.19
N ARG A 78 4.16 -15.07 -17.53
CA ARG A 78 5.39 -14.81 -18.30
C ARG A 78 6.00 -13.43 -18.05
N PHE A 79 5.21 -12.47 -17.58
CA PHE A 79 5.63 -11.10 -17.29
C PHE A 79 5.62 -10.74 -15.82
N LYS A 80 5.11 -11.64 -14.97
CA LYS A 80 4.92 -11.44 -13.52
C LYS A 80 6.21 -10.97 -12.81
N ASP A 81 7.34 -11.61 -13.07
CA ASP A 81 8.63 -11.24 -12.48
C ASP A 81 9.11 -9.86 -12.93
N ARG A 82 8.83 -9.49 -14.18
CA ARG A 82 9.22 -8.18 -14.71
C ARG A 82 8.42 -7.05 -14.06
N PHE A 83 7.13 -7.30 -13.78
CA PHE A 83 6.28 -6.35 -13.07
C PHE A 83 6.62 -6.28 -11.58
N LYS A 84 6.90 -7.42 -10.92
CA LYS A 84 7.41 -7.45 -9.54
C LYS A 84 8.69 -6.62 -9.40
N ASN A 85 9.63 -6.77 -10.31
CA ASN A 85 10.86 -5.98 -10.33
C ASN A 85 10.59 -4.48 -10.56
N GLY A 86 9.60 -4.13 -11.37
CA GLY A 86 9.16 -2.75 -11.59
C GLY A 86 8.57 -2.12 -10.34
N ALA A 87 7.68 -2.81 -9.64
CA ALA A 87 7.10 -2.37 -8.36
C ALA A 87 8.17 -2.21 -7.28
N SER A 88 9.09 -3.19 -7.21
CA SER A 88 10.22 -3.14 -6.30
C SER A 88 11.09 -1.91 -6.53
N LYS A 89 11.38 -1.55 -7.79
CA LYS A 89 12.13 -0.33 -8.13
C LYS A 89 11.38 0.95 -7.77
N THR A 90 10.07 0.97 -7.96
CA THR A 90 9.25 2.14 -7.59
C THR A 90 9.18 2.29 -6.08
N ALA A 91 8.98 1.19 -5.36
CA ALA A 91 8.96 1.14 -3.89
C ALA A 91 10.32 1.56 -3.29
N SER A 92 11.45 1.22 -3.94
CA SER A 92 12.80 1.61 -3.48
C SER A 92 12.98 3.14 -3.34
N GLY A 93 12.16 3.94 -4.03
CA GLY A 93 12.15 5.38 -3.85
C GLY A 93 11.60 5.86 -2.50
N PHE A 94 10.85 5.01 -1.78
CA PHE A 94 10.21 5.35 -0.50
C PHE A 94 10.94 4.76 0.71
N GLU A 95 11.67 3.66 0.55
CA GLU A 95 12.20 2.84 1.63
C GLU A 95 12.99 3.65 2.66
N TYR A 96 13.95 4.45 2.21
CA TYR A 96 14.77 5.24 3.13
C TYR A 96 13.95 6.27 3.92
N GLY A 97 13.06 7.00 3.24
CA GLY A 97 12.20 7.99 3.89
C GLY A 97 11.22 7.36 4.87
N MET A 98 10.61 6.23 4.48
CA MET A 98 9.69 5.48 5.34
C MET A 98 10.41 4.94 6.57
N LEU A 99 11.59 4.31 6.39
CA LEU A 99 12.40 3.79 7.50
C LEU A 99 12.80 4.91 8.48
N LYS A 100 13.22 6.06 7.95
CA LYS A 100 13.53 7.25 8.77
C LYS A 100 12.31 7.67 9.59
N THR A 101 11.15 7.82 8.95
CA THR A 101 9.91 8.21 9.63
C THR A 101 9.48 7.20 10.69
N ILE A 102 9.62 5.89 10.42
CA ILE A 102 9.32 4.82 11.38
C ILE A 102 10.23 4.93 12.61
N ASN A 103 11.53 5.10 12.40
CA ASN A 103 12.50 5.22 13.49
C ASN A 103 12.31 6.48 14.35
N GLU A 104 11.90 7.59 13.75
CA GLU A 104 11.62 8.85 14.46
C GLU A 104 10.30 8.79 15.22
N PHE A 105 9.25 8.28 14.58
CA PHE A 105 7.91 8.26 15.18
C PHE A 105 7.72 7.11 16.17
N LYS A 106 8.39 5.96 15.95
CA LYS A 106 8.31 4.74 16.77
C LYS A 106 6.86 4.27 16.96
N PRO A 107 6.19 3.86 15.86
CA PRO A 107 4.80 3.44 15.89
C PRO A 107 4.63 2.09 16.62
N ASP A 108 3.47 1.90 17.25
CA ASP A 108 2.98 0.61 17.73
C ASP A 108 2.28 -0.19 16.64
N LEU A 109 1.77 0.53 15.61
CA LEU A 109 1.07 -0.03 14.46
C LEU A 109 1.35 0.81 13.22
N ILE A 110 1.63 0.15 12.09
CA ILE A 110 1.74 0.77 10.77
C ILE A 110 0.56 0.32 9.92
N PHE A 111 -0.12 1.29 9.30
CA PHE A 111 -1.10 1.05 8.26
C PHE A 111 -0.60 1.52 6.89
N SER A 112 -0.88 0.74 5.84
CA SER A 112 -0.69 1.16 4.46
C SER A 112 -2.00 1.10 3.69
N THR A 113 -2.33 2.16 2.95
CA THR A 113 -3.50 2.19 2.07
C THR A 113 -3.13 2.07 0.59
N TYR A 114 -1.85 1.83 0.28
CA TYR A 114 -1.35 1.80 -1.09
C TYR A 114 -0.30 0.70 -1.31
N VAL A 115 -0.50 -0.11 -2.33
CA VAL A 115 0.32 -1.31 -2.59
C VAL A 115 1.83 -1.03 -2.66
N TYR A 116 2.29 0.07 -3.27
CA TYR A 116 3.72 0.36 -3.32
C TYR A 116 4.31 0.75 -1.97
N CYS A 117 3.52 1.38 -1.09
CA CYS A 117 3.96 1.60 0.30
C CYS A 117 4.08 0.26 1.02
N THR A 118 3.15 -0.67 0.80
CA THR A 118 3.21 -2.02 1.39
C THR A 118 4.41 -2.81 0.87
N VAL A 119 4.72 -2.74 -0.42
CA VAL A 119 5.94 -3.36 -0.99
C VAL A 119 7.20 -2.76 -0.38
N ALA A 120 7.24 -1.45 -0.12
CA ALA A 120 8.36 -0.82 0.56
C ALA A 120 8.47 -1.30 2.03
N LEU A 121 7.36 -1.41 2.75
CA LEU A 121 7.31 -1.97 4.11
C LEU A 121 7.78 -3.42 4.15
N ASN A 122 7.40 -4.25 3.17
CA ASN A 122 7.88 -5.62 3.06
C ASN A 122 9.42 -5.69 2.98
N LYS A 123 10.03 -4.82 2.19
CA LYS A 123 11.49 -4.75 2.12
C LYS A 123 12.12 -4.25 3.43
N ILE A 124 11.52 -3.24 4.05
CA ILE A 124 11.97 -2.73 5.36
C ILE A 124 11.89 -3.86 6.39
N GLU A 125 10.78 -4.59 6.43
CA GLU A 125 10.61 -5.75 7.33
C GLU A 125 11.68 -6.82 7.09
N PHE A 126 11.94 -7.15 5.83
CA PHE A 126 12.94 -8.17 5.47
C PHE A 126 14.34 -7.82 5.98
N TYR A 127 14.79 -6.56 5.78
CA TYR A 127 16.16 -6.15 6.10
C TYR A 127 16.36 -5.65 7.54
N TYR A 128 15.35 -5.02 8.14
CA TYR A 128 15.49 -4.27 9.41
C TYR A 128 14.63 -4.77 10.54
N LYS A 129 13.64 -5.64 10.27
CA LYS A 129 12.68 -6.17 11.25
C LYS A 129 11.94 -5.06 12.00
N LEU A 130 10.71 -4.81 11.60
CA LEU A 130 9.88 -3.78 12.21
C LEU A 130 9.48 -4.17 13.65
N PRO A 131 9.60 -3.27 14.62
CA PRO A 131 9.28 -3.58 16.02
C PRO A 131 7.77 -3.48 16.32
N CYS A 132 6.92 -3.39 15.32
CA CYS A 132 5.48 -3.16 15.44
C CYS A 132 4.69 -3.95 14.40
N LYS A 133 3.38 -4.06 14.61
CA LYS A 133 2.48 -4.70 13.67
C LYS A 133 2.31 -3.89 12.38
N VAL A 134 2.16 -4.58 11.27
CA VAL A 134 1.95 -3.98 9.95
C VAL A 134 0.63 -4.47 9.36
N ALA A 135 -0.23 -3.51 9.02
CA ALA A 135 -1.51 -3.76 8.38
C ALA A 135 -1.61 -3.05 7.03
N SER A 136 -2.36 -3.61 6.11
CA SER A 136 -2.66 -2.96 4.85
C SER A 136 -4.14 -3.02 4.52
N LEU A 137 -4.62 -2.09 3.68
CA LEU A 137 -6.00 -2.03 3.22
C LEU A 137 -6.02 -2.08 1.69
N ALA A 138 -6.66 -3.12 1.13
CA ALA A 138 -6.92 -3.22 -0.30
C ALA A 138 -8.17 -2.41 -0.65
N LEU A 139 -7.96 -1.26 -1.30
CA LEU A 139 -9.04 -0.36 -1.72
C LEU A 139 -9.44 -0.53 -3.18
N ASP A 140 -8.59 -1.16 -3.98
CA ASP A 140 -8.84 -1.37 -5.40
C ASP A 140 -9.71 -2.61 -5.61
N TYR A 141 -10.69 -2.55 -6.52
CA TYR A 141 -11.51 -3.70 -6.90
C TYR A 141 -10.70 -4.78 -7.64
N GLY A 142 -9.63 -4.39 -8.31
CA GLY A 142 -8.70 -5.31 -8.97
C GLY A 142 -7.52 -5.63 -8.06
N ILE A 143 -7.26 -6.90 -7.83
CA ILE A 143 -6.16 -7.32 -6.97
C ILE A 143 -4.85 -7.23 -7.74
N SER A 144 -4.03 -6.26 -7.37
CA SER A 144 -2.71 -6.06 -7.95
C SER A 144 -1.82 -7.30 -7.73
N PRO A 145 -1.08 -7.77 -8.76
CA PRO A 145 -0.14 -8.88 -8.61
C PRO A 145 1.01 -8.58 -7.61
N TYR A 146 1.17 -7.32 -7.22
CA TYR A 146 2.20 -6.91 -6.26
C TYR A 146 1.93 -7.34 -4.82
N TRP A 147 0.67 -7.63 -4.48
CA TRP A 147 0.30 -8.11 -3.15
C TRP A 147 0.95 -9.44 -2.77
N GLU A 148 1.20 -10.33 -3.75
CA GLU A 148 1.83 -11.62 -3.52
C GLU A 148 3.18 -11.52 -2.80
N SER A 149 3.95 -10.45 -3.05
CA SER A 149 5.23 -10.24 -2.38
C SER A 149 5.11 -9.73 -0.94
N CYS A 150 3.91 -9.42 -0.47
CA CYS A 150 3.68 -8.79 0.83
C CYS A 150 3.09 -9.75 1.87
N ALA A 151 2.70 -10.97 1.48
CA ALA A 151 2.01 -11.91 2.36
C ALA A 151 2.82 -12.24 3.64
N ASP A 152 4.14 -12.42 3.50
CA ASP A 152 5.01 -12.78 4.62
C ASP A 152 5.32 -11.64 5.60
N SER A 153 5.04 -10.39 5.20
CA SER A 153 5.42 -9.19 5.96
C SER A 153 4.27 -8.45 6.61
N LEU A 154 3.04 -8.83 6.26
CA LEU A 154 1.84 -8.24 6.83
C LEU A 154 1.30 -9.11 7.96
N ASP A 155 0.97 -8.47 9.08
CA ASP A 155 0.20 -9.12 10.14
C ASP A 155 -1.29 -9.17 9.79
N TYR A 156 -1.80 -8.11 9.13
CA TYR A 156 -3.21 -8.02 8.76
C TYR A 156 -3.39 -7.40 7.37
N MET A 157 -4.33 -7.96 6.62
CA MET A 157 -4.78 -7.43 5.34
C MET A 157 -6.28 -7.19 5.39
N PHE A 158 -6.68 -5.94 5.34
CA PHE A 158 -8.09 -5.54 5.32
C PHE A 158 -8.61 -5.54 3.88
N LEU A 159 -9.72 -6.23 3.68
CA LEU A 159 -10.39 -6.38 2.38
C LEU A 159 -11.71 -5.61 2.38
N THR A 160 -12.00 -4.93 1.29
CA THR A 160 -13.25 -4.19 1.11
C THR A 160 -14.42 -5.08 0.68
N ASN A 161 -14.15 -6.33 0.26
CA ASN A 161 -15.17 -7.26 -0.18
C ASN A 161 -14.76 -8.71 0.20
N ALA A 162 -15.73 -9.52 0.60
CA ALA A 162 -15.53 -10.93 0.91
C ALA A 162 -15.09 -11.75 -0.32
N ASP A 163 -15.50 -11.36 -1.53
CA ASP A 163 -15.14 -12.04 -2.77
C ASP A 163 -13.61 -11.99 -3.06
N MET A 164 -12.88 -11.11 -2.37
CA MET A 164 -11.43 -11.01 -2.50
C MET A 164 -10.67 -12.07 -1.70
N VAL A 165 -11.30 -12.73 -0.75
CA VAL A 165 -10.64 -13.63 0.21
C VAL A 165 -9.90 -14.76 -0.49
N ASP A 166 -10.58 -15.49 -1.38
CA ASP A 166 -10.00 -16.65 -2.06
C ASP A 166 -8.81 -16.24 -2.94
N GLU A 167 -8.92 -15.08 -3.61
CA GLU A 167 -7.82 -14.57 -4.45
C GLU A 167 -6.60 -14.12 -3.63
N PHE A 168 -6.78 -13.58 -2.41
CA PHE A 168 -5.66 -13.28 -1.51
C PHE A 168 -5.02 -14.55 -0.93
N ILE A 169 -5.81 -15.59 -0.65
CA ILE A 169 -5.29 -16.91 -0.26
C ILE A 169 -4.44 -17.51 -1.38
N ASP A 170 -4.89 -17.46 -2.62
CA ASP A 170 -4.13 -17.92 -3.79
C ASP A 170 -2.82 -17.13 -4.00
N ARG A 171 -2.72 -15.92 -3.45
CA ARG A 171 -1.52 -15.09 -3.46
C ARG A 171 -0.61 -15.31 -2.25
N GLY A 172 -0.92 -16.29 -1.41
CA GLY A 172 -0.06 -16.70 -0.30
C GLY A 172 -0.41 -16.10 1.06
N PHE A 173 -1.52 -15.35 1.18
CA PHE A 173 -2.00 -14.88 2.48
C PHE A 173 -2.67 -16.01 3.26
N SER A 174 -2.43 -16.11 4.55
CA SER A 174 -3.18 -16.99 5.42
C SER A 174 -4.57 -16.41 5.73
N LYS A 175 -5.52 -17.28 6.02
CA LYS A 175 -6.90 -16.84 6.33
C LYS A 175 -6.94 -15.95 7.58
N GLU A 176 -6.05 -16.19 8.53
CA GLU A 176 -5.93 -15.45 9.78
C GLU A 176 -5.43 -13.99 9.58
N GLN A 177 -4.72 -13.74 8.49
CA GLN A 177 -4.29 -12.38 8.12
C GLN A 177 -5.41 -11.57 7.49
N LEU A 178 -6.46 -12.20 6.92
CA LEU A 178 -7.47 -11.54 6.12
C LEU A 178 -8.67 -11.10 6.97
N ILE A 179 -8.99 -9.82 6.89
CA ILE A 179 -10.12 -9.21 7.61
C ILE A 179 -11.01 -8.49 6.59
N VAL A 180 -12.25 -8.99 6.45
CA VAL A 180 -13.26 -8.31 5.62
C VAL A 180 -13.84 -7.16 6.43
N ALA A 181 -13.68 -5.92 5.95
CA ALA A 181 -14.03 -4.70 6.67
C ALA A 181 -15.02 -3.79 5.92
N GLY A 182 -15.51 -4.21 4.75
CA GLY A 182 -16.48 -3.51 3.91
C GLY A 182 -17.81 -4.21 3.83
#